data_83a0902adc7e43bb2206c403e2beecf7
#
_entry.id   83a0902adc7e43bb2206c403e2beecf7
#
_cell.length_a   1.000
_cell.length_b   1.000
_cell.length_c   1.000
_cell.angle_alpha   90.00
_cell.angle_beta   90.00
_cell.angle_gamma   90.00
#
_symmetry.space_group_name_H-M   'P 1'
#
loop_
_entity.id
_entity.type
_entity.pdbx_description
1 polymer ?
#
loop_
_entity_poly.entity_id
_entity_poly.type
_entity_poly.pdbx_seq_one_letter_code
_entity_poly.pdbx_strand_id
1 'polypeptide(L)'
;MKRERLGVQTKTSRFAEVVVTLSKKAVAGEPVPAYKPGKEGYADWVILAVQGFKEYFDTNYRKLMDVLREMPRVAKSLGLTVETLPHFSTVCARKRAILMRRWRAILDGSVELYDLGDVQAIDATGVDRIQASQHYAKRTDYTFSAVKTTLLVDCDTSTILDIHCSMKQPHDTQIGWQVLVRNLDVLNTITADKGYDWEHLRTRMWAEGVTPLIPQRGPDFRG
;
A
#
# COMPACT_ATOMS: atom_id res chain seq x y z
N MET A 1 -39.47 -21.34 -17.09
CA MET A 1 -38.31 -20.43 -16.98
C MET A 1 -37.91 -20.34 -15.51
N LYS A 2 -36.89 -21.11 -15.07
CA LYS A 2 -36.39 -21.04 -13.69
C LYS A 2 -35.61 -19.69 -13.58
N ARG A 3 -36.11 -18.79 -12.71
CA ARG A 3 -35.33 -17.62 -12.30
C ARG A 3 -34.10 -18.14 -11.54
N GLU A 4 -32.92 -18.09 -12.17
CA GLU A 4 -31.66 -18.18 -11.45
C GLU A 4 -31.66 -17.07 -10.39
N ARG A 5 -31.71 -17.48 -9.11
CA ARG A 5 -31.46 -16.56 -8.01
C ARG A 5 -30.03 -16.08 -8.15
N LEU A 6 -29.84 -14.89 -8.68
CA LEU A 6 -28.58 -14.17 -8.58
C LEU A 6 -28.17 -14.20 -7.10
N GLY A 7 -27.13 -14.95 -6.79
CA GLY A 7 -26.68 -15.13 -5.42
C GLY A 7 -26.38 -13.76 -4.82
N VAL A 8 -26.89 -13.50 -3.62
CA VAL A 8 -26.66 -12.25 -2.89
C VAL A 8 -25.15 -12.02 -2.78
N GLN A 9 -24.67 -10.96 -3.41
CA GLN A 9 -23.25 -10.60 -3.36
C GLN A 9 -22.93 -10.05 -1.96
N THR A 10 -22.14 -10.79 -1.21
CA THR A 10 -21.72 -10.39 0.14
C THR A 10 -20.59 -9.37 0.09
N LYS A 11 -20.35 -8.63 1.19
CA LYS A 11 -19.18 -7.72 1.30
C LYS A 11 -17.87 -8.46 1.01
N THR A 12 -17.71 -9.68 1.54
CA THR A 12 -16.52 -10.51 1.29
C THR A 12 -16.38 -10.91 -0.18
N SER A 13 -17.49 -11.21 -0.88
CA SER A 13 -17.43 -11.52 -2.31
C SER A 13 -17.01 -10.30 -3.15
N ARG A 14 -17.52 -9.11 -2.82
CA ARG A 14 -17.10 -7.85 -3.48
C ARG A 14 -15.63 -7.57 -3.23
N PHE A 15 -15.19 -7.70 -1.99
CA PHE A 15 -13.78 -7.54 -1.65
C PHE A 15 -12.91 -8.54 -2.42
N ALA A 16 -13.33 -9.80 -2.54
CA ALA A 16 -12.62 -10.83 -3.30
C ALA A 16 -12.45 -10.43 -4.78
N GLU A 17 -13.50 -9.92 -5.41
CA GLU A 17 -13.44 -9.45 -6.81
C GLU A 17 -12.46 -8.29 -6.97
N VAL A 18 -12.53 -7.29 -6.10
CA VAL A 18 -11.66 -6.12 -6.14
C VAL A 18 -10.20 -6.52 -5.90
N VAL A 19 -9.90 -7.22 -4.80
CA VAL A 19 -8.51 -7.56 -4.46
C VAL A 19 -7.87 -8.49 -5.49
N VAL A 20 -8.62 -9.42 -6.08
CA VAL A 20 -8.13 -10.29 -7.16
C VAL A 20 -7.87 -9.48 -8.44
N THR A 21 -8.77 -8.57 -8.79
CA THR A 21 -8.61 -7.70 -9.97
C THR A 21 -7.37 -6.82 -9.83
N LEU A 22 -7.21 -6.13 -8.71
CA LEU A 22 -6.04 -5.30 -8.44
C LEU A 22 -4.74 -6.12 -8.43
N SER A 23 -4.77 -7.31 -7.82
CA SER A 23 -3.60 -8.19 -7.78
C SER A 23 -3.18 -8.67 -9.17
N LYS A 24 -4.13 -9.01 -10.04
CA LYS A 24 -3.86 -9.37 -11.43
C LYS A 24 -3.33 -8.18 -12.24
N LYS A 25 -3.90 -6.98 -12.05
CA LYS A 25 -3.42 -5.74 -12.68
C LYS A 25 -1.97 -5.44 -12.28
N ALA A 26 -1.62 -5.63 -11.00
CA ALA A 26 -0.27 -5.39 -10.48
C ALA A 26 0.81 -6.33 -11.05
N VAL A 27 0.42 -7.48 -11.62
CA VAL A 27 1.31 -8.43 -12.31
C VAL A 27 1.02 -8.52 -13.81
N ALA A 28 0.35 -7.51 -14.39
CA ALA A 28 -0.01 -7.49 -15.80
C ALA A 28 1.20 -7.75 -16.71
N GLY A 29 0.98 -8.53 -17.79
CA GLY A 29 2.04 -8.99 -18.69
C GLY A 29 2.67 -10.34 -18.34
N GLU A 30 2.35 -10.92 -17.19
CA GLU A 30 2.75 -12.29 -16.84
C GLU A 30 1.60 -13.28 -17.16
N PRO A 31 1.79 -14.23 -18.08
CA PRO A 31 0.77 -15.24 -18.37
C PRO A 31 0.70 -16.23 -17.23
N VAL A 32 -0.35 -16.16 -16.37
CA VAL A 32 -0.30 -16.94 -15.16
C VAL A 32 -1.62 -17.58 -14.75
N PRO A 33 -1.71 -18.90 -14.79
CA PRO A 33 -2.67 -19.62 -13.97
C PRO A 33 -2.38 -19.38 -12.49
N ALA A 34 -3.42 -19.45 -11.65
CA ALA A 34 -3.30 -19.23 -10.21
C ALA A 34 -2.27 -20.17 -9.55
N TYR A 35 -2.24 -21.39 -10.01
CA TYR A 35 -1.37 -22.44 -9.53
C TYR A 35 -0.88 -23.33 -10.66
N LYS A 36 0.42 -23.65 -10.65
CA LYS A 36 1.03 -24.68 -11.48
C LYS A 36 1.78 -25.66 -10.58
N PRO A 37 1.55 -26.98 -10.73
CA PRO A 37 2.30 -27.98 -10.00
C PRO A 37 3.81 -27.89 -10.24
N GLY A 38 4.61 -28.26 -9.25
CA GLY A 38 6.06 -28.28 -9.36
C GLY A 38 6.73 -26.97 -8.91
N LYS A 39 7.83 -26.58 -9.55
CA LYS A 39 8.67 -25.45 -9.12
C LYS A 39 8.00 -24.09 -9.29
N GLU A 40 7.04 -23.93 -10.22
CA GLU A 40 6.37 -22.65 -10.46
C GLU A 40 5.39 -22.28 -9.33
N GLY A 41 4.65 -23.26 -8.80
CA GLY A 41 3.78 -23.08 -7.65
C GLY A 41 2.67 -22.04 -7.90
N TYR A 42 2.51 -21.11 -6.95
CA TYR A 42 1.47 -20.09 -7.00
C TYR A 42 1.96 -18.83 -7.73
N ALA A 43 1.06 -18.23 -8.51
CA ALA A 43 1.31 -16.94 -9.13
C ALA A 43 1.43 -15.82 -8.08
N ASP A 44 2.21 -14.78 -8.36
CA ASP A 44 2.40 -13.67 -7.43
C ASP A 44 1.10 -12.91 -7.16
N TRP A 45 0.20 -12.80 -8.15
CA TRP A 45 -1.09 -12.17 -7.94
C TRP A 45 -1.96 -12.92 -6.90
N VAL A 46 -1.84 -14.26 -6.79
CA VAL A 46 -2.51 -15.06 -5.75
C VAL A 46 -1.97 -14.68 -4.37
N ILE A 47 -0.65 -14.57 -4.24
CA ILE A 47 -0.01 -14.21 -2.98
C ILE A 47 -0.39 -12.78 -2.55
N LEU A 48 -0.44 -11.84 -3.50
CA LEU A 48 -0.90 -10.47 -3.28
C LEU A 48 -2.36 -10.45 -2.80
N ALA A 49 -3.25 -11.17 -3.48
CA ALA A 49 -4.67 -11.25 -3.11
C ALA A 49 -4.85 -11.89 -1.72
N VAL A 50 -4.12 -12.98 -1.42
CA VAL A 50 -4.13 -13.62 -0.10
C VAL A 50 -3.64 -12.66 0.99
N GLN A 51 -2.68 -11.78 0.69
CA GLN A 51 -2.28 -10.73 1.62
C GLN A 51 -3.43 -9.75 1.89
N GLY A 52 -4.16 -9.34 0.86
CA GLY A 52 -5.36 -8.50 1.01
C GLY A 52 -6.40 -9.16 1.93
N PHE A 53 -6.66 -10.46 1.78
CA PHE A 53 -7.55 -11.19 2.68
C PHE A 53 -7.03 -11.26 4.11
N LYS A 54 -5.71 -11.37 4.30
CA LYS A 54 -5.11 -11.34 5.63
C LYS A 54 -5.46 -10.05 6.38
N GLU A 55 -5.31 -8.91 5.71
CA GLU A 55 -5.66 -7.61 6.30
C GLU A 55 -7.18 -7.44 6.47
N TYR A 56 -7.98 -7.85 5.47
CA TYR A 56 -9.43 -7.77 5.53
C TYR A 56 -10.04 -8.54 6.72
N PHE A 57 -9.49 -9.73 7.04
CA PHE A 57 -9.95 -10.54 8.18
C PHE A 57 -9.20 -10.24 9.48
N ASP A 58 -8.25 -9.32 9.49
CA ASP A 58 -7.41 -8.97 10.63
C ASP A 58 -6.88 -10.22 11.35
N THR A 59 -6.16 -11.07 10.62
CA THR A 59 -5.78 -12.38 11.14
C THR A 59 -4.35 -12.78 10.76
N ASN A 60 -3.82 -13.83 11.40
CA ASN A 60 -2.53 -14.41 10.98
C ASN A 60 -2.71 -15.39 9.81
N TYR A 61 -1.62 -15.69 9.11
CA TYR A 61 -1.67 -16.55 7.91
C TYR A 61 -2.20 -17.96 8.17
N ARG A 62 -1.92 -18.55 9.34
CA ARG A 62 -2.41 -19.90 9.66
C ARG A 62 -3.92 -19.90 9.75
N LYS A 63 -4.48 -19.00 10.56
CA LYS A 63 -5.94 -18.85 10.71
C LYS A 63 -6.59 -18.43 9.41
N LEU A 64 -5.95 -17.57 8.61
CA LEU A 64 -6.46 -17.20 7.29
C LEU A 64 -6.65 -18.41 6.40
N MET A 65 -5.65 -19.31 6.32
CA MET A 65 -5.76 -20.51 5.48
C MET A 65 -6.90 -21.41 5.93
N ASP A 66 -7.15 -21.52 7.24
CA ASP A 66 -8.28 -22.28 7.77
C ASP A 66 -9.62 -21.63 7.39
N VAL A 67 -9.73 -20.30 7.53
CA VAL A 67 -10.93 -19.54 7.10
C VAL A 67 -11.18 -19.71 5.59
N LEU A 68 -10.16 -19.62 4.75
CA LEU A 68 -10.31 -19.74 3.30
C LEU A 68 -10.73 -21.15 2.87
N ARG A 69 -10.37 -22.19 3.62
CA ARG A 69 -10.85 -23.56 3.38
C ARG A 69 -12.35 -23.70 3.55
N GLU A 70 -12.91 -22.96 4.51
CA GLU A 70 -14.37 -22.92 4.74
C GLU A 70 -15.10 -21.99 3.75
N MET A 71 -14.37 -21.30 2.87
CA MET A 71 -14.90 -20.32 1.92
C MET A 71 -14.61 -20.69 0.45
N PRO A 72 -15.22 -21.78 -0.08
CA PRO A 72 -14.88 -22.26 -1.44
C PRO A 72 -15.18 -21.23 -2.55
N ARG A 73 -16.13 -20.30 -2.34
CA ARG A 73 -16.37 -19.20 -3.29
C ARG A 73 -15.17 -18.23 -3.38
N VAL A 74 -14.53 -17.94 -2.25
CA VAL A 74 -13.33 -17.09 -2.21
C VAL A 74 -12.14 -17.84 -2.81
N ALA A 75 -11.96 -19.12 -2.49
CA ALA A 75 -10.93 -19.95 -3.13
C ALA A 75 -11.10 -19.96 -4.66
N LYS A 76 -12.33 -20.09 -5.15
CA LYS A 76 -12.63 -20.02 -6.60
C LYS A 76 -12.29 -18.67 -7.21
N SER A 77 -12.53 -17.55 -6.52
CA SER A 77 -12.14 -16.23 -7.03
C SER A 77 -10.62 -16.08 -7.16
N LEU A 78 -9.85 -16.78 -6.30
CA LEU A 78 -8.40 -16.92 -6.42
C LEU A 78 -7.96 -17.90 -7.53
N GLY A 79 -8.90 -18.47 -8.30
CA GLY A 79 -8.59 -19.50 -9.30
C GLY A 79 -8.09 -20.82 -8.70
N LEU A 80 -8.44 -21.09 -7.44
CA LEU A 80 -8.01 -22.26 -6.66
C LEU A 80 -9.22 -23.07 -6.20
N THR A 81 -8.96 -24.33 -5.84
CA THR A 81 -9.88 -25.15 -5.05
C THR A 81 -9.41 -25.16 -3.59
N VAL A 82 -10.23 -25.68 -2.70
CA VAL A 82 -9.88 -25.81 -1.28
C VAL A 82 -8.61 -26.65 -1.09
N GLU A 83 -8.45 -27.69 -1.91
CA GLU A 83 -7.31 -28.62 -1.88
C GLU A 83 -6.02 -27.98 -2.42
N THR A 84 -6.16 -27.02 -3.34
CA THR A 84 -5.02 -26.31 -3.94
C THR A 84 -4.68 -24.99 -3.26
N LEU A 85 -5.32 -24.65 -2.14
CA LEU A 85 -4.94 -23.48 -1.35
C LEU A 85 -3.50 -23.63 -0.83
N PRO A 86 -2.71 -22.54 -0.82
CA PRO A 86 -1.33 -22.58 -0.36
C PRO A 86 -1.23 -22.92 1.13
N HIS A 87 -0.16 -23.58 1.51
CA HIS A 87 0.19 -23.66 2.93
C HIS A 87 0.63 -22.27 3.43
N PHE A 88 0.35 -21.94 4.69
CA PHE A 88 0.66 -20.62 5.26
C PHE A 88 2.16 -20.27 5.15
N SER A 89 3.06 -21.25 5.29
CA SER A 89 4.51 -21.02 5.15
C SER A 89 4.91 -20.64 3.72
N THR A 90 4.24 -21.18 2.72
CA THR A 90 4.42 -20.81 1.30
C THR A 90 4.05 -19.35 1.09
N VAL A 91 2.91 -18.90 1.63
CA VAL A 91 2.50 -17.49 1.56
C VAL A 91 3.52 -16.58 2.22
N CYS A 92 4.00 -16.93 3.41
CA CYS A 92 5.02 -16.16 4.13
C CYS A 92 6.34 -16.05 3.34
N ALA A 93 6.80 -17.16 2.75
CA ALA A 93 8.03 -17.17 1.97
C ALA A 93 7.89 -16.35 0.68
N ARG A 94 6.83 -16.58 -0.07
CA ARG A 94 6.58 -15.90 -1.36
C ARG A 94 6.34 -14.39 -1.17
N LYS A 95 5.62 -13.96 -0.13
CA LYS A 95 5.42 -12.53 0.17
C LYS A 95 6.73 -11.77 0.23
N ARG A 96 7.77 -12.35 0.85
CA ARG A 96 9.09 -11.72 0.99
C ARG A 96 9.81 -11.52 -0.35
N ALA A 97 9.48 -12.31 -1.35
CA ALA A 97 10.07 -12.25 -2.69
C ALA A 97 9.33 -11.29 -3.63
N ILE A 98 8.12 -10.84 -3.26
CA ILE A 98 7.34 -9.91 -4.09
C ILE A 98 8.02 -8.54 -4.11
N LEU A 99 8.29 -8.05 -5.32
CA LEU A 99 8.95 -6.77 -5.53
C LEU A 99 8.05 -5.59 -5.10
N MET A 100 8.64 -4.56 -4.52
CA MET A 100 7.94 -3.36 -4.04
C MET A 100 7.10 -2.69 -5.12
N ARG A 101 7.54 -2.72 -6.38
CA ARG A 101 6.76 -2.17 -7.50
C ARG A 101 5.36 -2.79 -7.64
N ARG A 102 5.18 -4.07 -7.28
CA ARG A 102 3.88 -4.74 -7.32
C ARG A 102 2.96 -4.30 -6.19
N TRP A 103 3.53 -4.04 -5.02
CA TRP A 103 2.78 -3.46 -3.90
C TRP A 103 2.30 -2.05 -4.23
N ARG A 104 3.16 -1.24 -4.85
CA ARG A 104 2.76 0.09 -5.34
C ARG A 104 1.67 0.00 -6.40
N ALA A 105 1.78 -0.89 -7.37
CA ALA A 105 0.75 -1.05 -8.39
C ALA A 105 -0.63 -1.46 -7.81
N ILE A 106 -0.67 -2.17 -6.66
CA ILE A 106 -1.94 -2.40 -5.95
C ILE A 106 -2.45 -1.11 -5.31
N LEU A 107 -1.56 -0.32 -4.69
CA LEU A 107 -1.92 0.97 -4.11
C LEU A 107 -2.47 1.90 -5.19
N ASP A 108 -1.73 2.09 -6.29
CA ASP A 108 -2.14 2.92 -7.43
C ASP A 108 -3.51 2.47 -7.98
N GLY A 109 -3.68 1.16 -8.21
CA GLY A 109 -4.96 0.62 -8.65
C GLY A 109 -6.10 0.77 -7.63
N SER A 110 -5.79 0.85 -6.33
CA SER A 110 -6.81 1.11 -5.30
C SER A 110 -7.25 2.57 -5.29
N VAL A 111 -6.36 3.51 -5.64
CA VAL A 111 -6.67 4.93 -5.80
C VAL A 111 -7.71 5.16 -6.90
N GLU A 112 -7.63 4.42 -8.00
CA GLU A 112 -8.59 4.49 -9.11
C GLU A 112 -10.04 4.12 -8.73
N LEU A 113 -10.26 3.59 -7.51
CA LEU A 113 -11.60 3.28 -7.01
C LEU A 113 -12.30 4.49 -6.37
N TYR A 114 -11.61 5.62 -6.25
CA TYR A 114 -12.11 6.82 -5.58
C TYR A 114 -12.07 8.02 -6.52
N ASP A 115 -13.06 8.88 -6.40
CA ASP A 115 -13.03 10.21 -7.01
C ASP A 115 -12.22 11.11 -6.08
N LEU A 116 -11.01 11.48 -6.50
CA LEU A 116 -10.09 12.29 -5.71
C LEU A 116 -10.55 13.75 -5.65
N GLY A 117 -10.24 14.41 -4.54
CA GLY A 117 -10.46 15.84 -4.36
C GLY A 117 -9.35 16.71 -5.02
N ASP A 118 -9.50 18.01 -4.87
CA ASP A 118 -8.54 18.95 -5.45
C ASP A 118 -7.31 19.19 -4.59
N VAL A 119 -7.33 18.79 -3.33
CA VAL A 119 -6.25 19.04 -2.37
C VAL A 119 -5.65 17.74 -1.87
N GLN A 120 -4.36 17.61 -2.06
CA GLN A 120 -3.56 16.50 -1.53
C GLN A 120 -2.60 17.02 -0.46
N ALA A 121 -2.29 16.17 0.51
CA ALA A 121 -1.34 16.50 1.58
C ALA A 121 -0.16 15.52 1.60
N ILE A 122 1.03 16.05 1.84
CA ILE A 122 2.23 15.23 2.07
C ILE A 122 2.83 15.53 3.44
N ASP A 123 3.15 14.46 4.16
CA ASP A 123 3.84 14.57 5.45
C ASP A 123 4.73 13.35 5.71
N ALA A 124 5.69 13.51 6.61
CA ALA A 124 6.62 12.46 7.01
C ALA A 124 6.57 12.24 8.52
N THR A 125 6.46 10.99 8.93
CA THR A 125 6.46 10.59 10.34
C THR A 125 7.46 9.47 10.60
N GLY A 126 7.93 9.38 11.84
CA GLY A 126 8.72 8.26 12.31
C GLY A 126 7.80 7.18 12.91
N VAL A 127 7.91 5.96 12.42
CA VAL A 127 7.21 4.80 13.00
C VAL A 127 8.22 3.92 13.72
N ASP A 128 8.00 3.70 15.01
CA ASP A 128 8.87 2.85 15.81
C ASP A 128 8.76 1.40 15.35
N ARG A 129 9.90 0.77 15.14
CA ARG A 129 9.98 -0.61 14.64
C ARG A 129 9.60 -1.66 15.67
N ILE A 130 9.71 -1.33 16.94
CA ILE A 130 9.46 -2.23 18.08
C ILE A 130 8.77 -1.42 19.17
N GLN A 131 7.69 -1.94 19.71
CA GLN A 131 7.12 -1.49 20.96
C GLN A 131 7.99 -1.96 22.13
N ALA A 132 9.28 -1.65 22.10
CA ALA A 132 10.13 -1.85 23.27
C ALA A 132 9.78 -0.78 24.30
N SER A 133 9.53 -1.19 25.54
CA SER A 133 9.30 -0.22 26.60
C SER A 133 10.50 0.75 26.65
N GLN A 134 10.24 2.04 26.84
CA GLN A 134 11.29 3.06 27.00
C GLN A 134 12.32 2.66 28.07
N HIS A 135 11.93 1.83 29.01
CA HIS A 135 12.78 1.28 30.06
C HIS A 135 13.83 0.30 29.50
N TYR A 136 13.50 -0.49 28.47
CA TYR A 136 14.43 -1.43 27.83
C TYR A 136 15.42 -0.69 26.92
N ALA A 137 14.95 0.29 26.18
CA ALA A 137 15.80 1.13 25.31
C ALA A 137 16.87 1.89 26.12
N LYS A 138 16.52 2.40 27.33
CA LYS A 138 17.49 3.08 28.21
C LYS A 138 18.54 2.14 28.83
N ARG A 139 18.24 0.85 28.93
CA ARG A 139 19.14 -0.16 29.56
C ARG A 139 20.19 -0.75 28.63
N THR A 140 19.95 -0.71 27.33
CA THR A 140 20.74 -1.49 26.35
C THR A 140 21.59 -0.63 25.42
N ASP A 141 21.62 0.69 25.55
CA ASP A 141 22.24 1.63 24.60
C ASP A 141 21.82 1.36 23.11
N TYR A 142 20.70 0.67 22.92
CA TYR A 142 20.22 0.27 21.63
C TYR A 142 19.43 1.43 21.01
N THR A 143 20.03 2.08 20.03
CA THR A 143 19.34 3.11 19.24
C THR A 143 18.38 2.44 18.28
N PHE A 144 17.10 2.36 18.63
CA PHE A 144 16.07 1.91 17.69
C PHE A 144 15.87 2.99 16.65
N SER A 145 16.32 2.74 15.42
CA SER A 145 16.02 3.63 14.30
C SER A 145 14.55 3.47 13.94
N ALA A 146 13.77 4.54 14.11
CA ALA A 146 12.42 4.61 13.56
C ALA A 146 12.46 4.46 12.03
N VAL A 147 11.46 3.83 11.44
CA VAL A 147 11.25 3.84 10.00
C VAL A 147 10.62 5.19 9.65
N LYS A 148 11.31 6.00 8.87
CA LYS A 148 10.74 7.23 8.34
C LYS A 148 9.76 6.87 7.24
N THR A 149 8.51 7.27 7.42
CA THR A 149 7.41 7.01 6.49
C THR A 149 6.89 8.34 5.98
N THR A 150 6.92 8.54 4.66
CA THR A 150 6.31 9.69 3.99
C THR A 150 5.04 9.22 3.31
N LEU A 151 3.94 9.91 3.55
CA LEU A 151 2.62 9.63 3.01
C LEU A 151 2.17 10.78 2.12
N LEU A 152 1.56 10.45 0.99
CA LEU A 152 0.79 11.36 0.16
C LEU A 152 -0.67 10.92 0.24
N VAL A 153 -1.55 11.84 0.62
CA VAL A 153 -2.95 11.56 0.94
C VAL A 153 -3.86 12.56 0.24
N ASP A 154 -4.97 12.09 -0.28
CA ASP A 154 -6.08 12.95 -0.71
C ASP A 154 -6.87 13.46 0.50
N CYS A 155 -7.05 14.77 0.61
CA CYS A 155 -7.67 15.39 1.79
C CYS A 155 -9.17 15.12 1.89
N ASP A 156 -9.88 14.99 0.75
CA ASP A 156 -11.32 14.82 0.75
C ASP A 156 -11.75 13.39 1.06
N THR A 157 -11.07 12.43 0.46
CA THR A 157 -11.40 11.00 0.61
C THR A 157 -10.59 10.29 1.70
N SER A 158 -9.52 10.92 2.21
CA SER A 158 -8.50 10.31 3.06
C SER A 158 -7.81 9.09 2.42
N THR A 159 -7.81 9.03 1.10
CA THR A 159 -7.16 7.95 0.33
C THR A 159 -5.66 8.16 0.32
N ILE A 160 -4.91 7.11 0.66
CA ILE A 160 -3.44 7.13 0.54
C ILE A 160 -3.09 6.95 -0.95
N LEU A 161 -2.47 7.97 -1.55
CA LEU A 161 -2.04 7.96 -2.94
C LEU A 161 -0.69 7.28 -3.10
N ASP A 162 0.25 7.57 -2.20
CA ASP A 162 1.59 6.96 -2.22
C ASP A 162 2.17 6.87 -0.81
N ILE A 163 3.08 5.92 -0.63
CA ILE A 163 3.83 5.70 0.60
C ILE A 163 5.29 5.43 0.30
N HIS A 164 6.18 6.08 1.04
CA HIS A 164 7.60 5.80 1.02
C HIS A 164 8.11 5.50 2.44
N CYS A 165 8.76 4.36 2.61
CA CYS A 165 9.37 3.96 3.87
C CYS A 165 10.89 3.89 3.72
N SER A 166 11.62 4.50 4.65
CA SER A 166 13.09 4.49 4.67
C SER A 166 13.63 4.13 6.05
N MET A 167 14.64 3.26 6.07
CA MET A 167 15.43 2.96 7.27
C MET A 167 16.46 4.05 7.57
N LYS A 168 16.86 4.80 6.54
CA LYS A 168 17.66 6.01 6.68
C LYS A 168 16.72 7.15 7.01
N GLN A 169 17.25 8.22 7.59
CA GLN A 169 16.48 9.43 7.89
C GLN A 169 16.87 10.56 6.91
N PRO A 170 16.54 10.43 5.62
CA PRO A 170 16.82 11.50 4.67
C PRO A 170 15.96 12.72 5.00
N HIS A 171 16.36 13.88 4.51
CA HIS A 171 15.58 15.10 4.67
C HIS A 171 14.20 14.97 4.00
N ASP A 172 13.15 15.55 4.59
CA ASP A 172 11.78 15.45 4.10
C ASP A 172 11.62 15.89 2.65
N THR A 173 12.30 16.97 2.26
CA THR A 173 12.30 17.48 0.88
C THR A 173 12.83 16.48 -0.13
N GLN A 174 13.81 15.63 0.22
CA GLN A 174 14.39 14.65 -0.71
C GLN A 174 13.40 13.53 -1.03
N ILE A 175 12.75 13.02 -0.01
CA ILE A 175 11.75 11.95 -0.19
C ILE A 175 10.44 12.51 -0.72
N GLY A 176 9.99 13.65 -0.18
CA GLY A 176 8.81 14.34 -0.65
C GLY A 176 8.86 14.63 -2.15
N TRP A 177 10.00 15.13 -2.64
CA TRP A 177 10.24 15.31 -4.06
C TRP A 177 9.99 14.03 -4.87
N GLN A 178 10.56 12.89 -4.43
CA GLN A 178 10.39 11.62 -5.13
C GLN A 178 8.94 11.13 -5.12
N VAL A 179 8.23 11.34 -4.01
CA VAL A 179 6.82 10.97 -3.87
C VAL A 179 5.96 11.85 -4.79
N LEU A 180 6.15 13.16 -4.78
CA LEU A 180 5.37 14.10 -5.58
C LEU A 180 5.58 13.89 -7.08
N VAL A 181 6.83 13.72 -7.53
CA VAL A 181 7.15 13.51 -8.96
C VAL A 181 6.53 12.23 -9.51
N ARG A 182 6.37 11.20 -8.69
CA ARG A 182 5.71 9.95 -9.13
C ARG A 182 4.21 10.07 -9.31
N ASN A 183 3.60 11.11 -8.75
CA ASN A 183 2.14 11.26 -8.67
C ASN A 183 1.65 12.56 -9.30
N LEU A 184 2.46 13.22 -10.13
CA LEU A 184 2.12 14.52 -10.74
C LEU A 184 0.80 14.50 -11.51
N ASP A 185 0.45 13.37 -12.11
CA ASP A 185 -0.74 13.15 -12.92
C ASP A 185 -2.05 13.17 -12.13
N VAL A 186 -1.98 13.01 -10.82
CA VAL A 186 -3.15 13.03 -9.91
C VAL A 186 -3.15 14.23 -8.95
N LEU A 187 -2.14 15.12 -9.04
CA LEU A 187 -2.03 16.27 -8.15
C LEU A 187 -2.63 17.53 -8.77
N ASN A 188 -3.46 18.24 -8.01
CA ASN A 188 -3.94 19.58 -8.35
C ASN A 188 -3.37 20.64 -7.40
N THR A 189 -3.60 20.46 -6.10
CA THR A 189 -3.05 21.34 -5.06
C THR A 189 -2.38 20.50 -3.99
N ILE A 190 -1.12 20.78 -3.69
CA ILE A 190 -0.37 20.05 -2.66
C ILE A 190 -0.17 20.92 -1.42
N THR A 191 -0.61 20.44 -0.26
CA THR A 191 -0.31 21.05 1.03
C THR A 191 0.74 20.24 1.78
N ALA A 192 1.65 20.95 2.45
CA ALA A 192 2.68 20.35 3.29
C ALA A 192 3.09 21.32 4.40
N ASP A 193 3.83 20.82 5.40
CA ASP A 193 4.38 21.68 6.43
C ASP A 193 5.57 22.53 5.90
N LYS A 194 6.04 23.47 6.73
CA LYS A 194 7.19 24.32 6.41
C LYS A 194 8.52 23.55 6.20
N GLY A 195 8.58 22.28 6.59
CA GLY A 195 9.72 21.41 6.34
C GLY A 195 9.95 21.17 4.85
N TYR A 196 8.89 21.27 4.06
CA TYR A 196 8.90 21.14 2.60
C TYR A 196 9.12 22.47 1.86
N ASP A 197 9.33 23.58 2.57
CA ASP A 197 9.59 24.89 1.95
C ASP A 197 10.96 24.90 1.27
N TRP A 198 10.95 24.56 0.01
CA TRP A 198 12.12 24.51 -0.87
C TRP A 198 11.76 25.11 -2.23
N GLU A 199 12.46 26.16 -2.62
CA GLU A 199 12.16 26.94 -3.83
C GLU A 199 12.12 26.08 -5.09
N HIS A 200 13.05 25.14 -5.24
CA HIS A 200 13.08 24.23 -6.38
C HIS A 200 11.81 23.34 -6.45
N LEU A 201 11.29 22.90 -5.30
CA LEU A 201 10.04 22.12 -5.24
C LEU A 201 8.86 22.98 -5.68
N ARG A 202 8.75 24.21 -5.18
CA ARG A 202 7.67 25.13 -5.57
C ARG A 202 7.70 25.42 -7.07
N THR A 203 8.86 25.82 -7.60
CA THR A 203 9.04 26.11 -9.02
C THR A 203 8.64 24.93 -9.90
N ARG A 204 9.04 23.73 -9.48
CA ARG A 204 8.71 22.52 -10.23
C ARG A 204 7.22 22.19 -10.15
N MET A 205 6.58 22.30 -9.00
CA MET A 205 5.13 22.08 -8.87
C MET A 205 4.36 23.04 -9.78
N TRP A 206 4.68 24.35 -9.76
CA TRP A 206 4.10 25.33 -10.65
C TRP A 206 4.30 24.98 -12.14
N ALA A 207 5.48 24.54 -12.52
CA ALA A 207 5.78 24.15 -13.90
C ALA A 207 4.95 22.94 -14.39
N GLU A 208 4.55 22.07 -13.48
CA GLU A 208 3.68 20.91 -13.77
C GLU A 208 2.17 21.22 -13.56
N GLY A 209 1.82 22.48 -13.30
CA GLY A 209 0.43 22.90 -13.08
C GLY A 209 -0.12 22.57 -11.69
N VAL A 210 0.71 22.13 -10.76
CA VAL A 210 0.33 21.82 -9.38
C VAL A 210 0.53 23.05 -8.49
N THR A 211 -0.48 23.41 -7.70
CA THR A 211 -0.44 24.56 -6.78
C THR A 211 0.16 24.15 -5.42
N PRO A 212 1.37 24.64 -5.04
CA PRO A 212 1.95 24.33 -3.74
C PRO A 212 1.44 25.28 -2.66
N LEU A 213 0.69 24.79 -1.69
CA LEU A 213 0.25 25.47 -0.47
C LEU A 213 1.17 25.08 0.70
N ILE A 214 2.39 25.57 0.68
CA ILE A 214 3.41 25.26 1.70
C ILE A 214 3.74 26.58 2.43
N PRO A 215 3.68 26.63 3.77
CA PRO A 215 4.07 27.80 4.52
C PRO A 215 5.54 28.17 4.27
N GLN A 216 5.84 29.46 4.13
CA GLN A 216 7.24 29.91 4.02
C GLN A 216 7.95 29.77 5.36
N ARG A 217 9.20 29.38 5.30
CA ARG A 217 10.10 29.49 6.46
C ARG A 217 10.32 30.99 6.70
N GLY A 218 9.89 31.48 7.87
CA GLY A 218 10.20 32.83 8.28
C GLY A 218 11.72 33.03 8.35
N PRO A 219 12.20 34.30 8.28
CA PRO A 219 13.60 34.57 8.52
C PRO A 219 13.98 33.97 9.88
N ASP A 220 15.07 33.15 9.90
CA ASP A 220 15.63 32.65 11.14
C ASP A 220 16.06 33.88 11.97
N PHE A 221 15.24 34.25 12.96
CA PHE A 221 15.70 35.12 14.02
C PHE A 221 16.69 34.29 14.84
N ARG A 222 17.95 34.26 14.37
CA ARG A 222 19.08 33.90 15.21
C ARG A 222 19.33 35.09 16.13
N GLY A 223 18.67 35.05 17.32
CA GLY A 223 19.04 35.88 18.45
C GLY A 223 20.34 35.38 19.08
#